data_0f506a75f0f6e32f456f98a8bce3b685
#
_entry.id   0f506a75f0f6e32f456f98a8bce3b685
#
_cell.length_a   1.000
_cell.length_b   1.000
_cell.length_c   1.000
_cell.angle_alpha   90.00
_cell.angle_beta   90.00
_cell.angle_gamma   90.00
#
_symmetry.space_group_name_H-M   'P 1'
#
loop_
_entity.id
_entity.type
_entity.pdbx_description
1 polymer ?
#
loop_
_entity_poly.entity_id
_entity_poly.type
_entity_poly.pdbx_seq_one_letter_code
_entity_poly.pdbx_strand_id
1 'polypeptide(L)'
;MSEPRPILDEHHIRASGKQAVCFRFSGYHYEPASGEAVLSYDIDGRTFSEKITFPWAPWPVDASRQAAFFRALELLHLIAGVSYYKAGLAPRIDTGENKVGPLMAGFLKELYLKGLGEFAYVNRLDLCGLIEFEANTIESSMAEELDREDIPAQFTSSYPVDLPDRALVAMGGGKDSLVCLTMLEAVGVEVQPACVGGSVLIGDTVSAARLPLIRIQRELSSELARVNADGAWNGHVPVTAINSAILLCAGLLYGYRYIVFANESSADEATLEDGQGREVNHQFSKSLAFEQHLAAVVRQYVSPDISYFSLLRPFGEIAIAQRFAKLTGFHEVFSSCNRNFHQDGSHISGRWCLDCPKCRFAALALAPFTNPARLIEIQGADLLNQEDQLEGFKALCGLAGHKPFECVGSIAESRAAMRFLARETRWRSKHVVRQLAEYPEIQQAGELELNPDFTIQHGIPPEILARLDAVQ
;
A
#
# COMPACT_ATOMS: atom_id res chain seq x y z
N MET A 1 -13.29 32.01 9.69
CA MET A 1 -12.76 30.70 10.12
C MET A 1 -13.88 30.05 10.90
N SER A 2 -14.53 29.00 10.37
CA SER A 2 -15.53 28.23 11.12
C SER A 2 -14.82 27.50 12.25
N GLU A 3 -15.39 27.49 13.44
CA GLU A 3 -14.89 26.71 14.57
C GLU A 3 -14.62 25.26 14.16
N PRO A 4 -13.50 24.65 14.58
CA PRO A 4 -13.23 23.26 14.27
C PRO A 4 -14.35 22.41 14.88
N ARG A 5 -15.05 21.63 14.05
CA ARG A 5 -16.09 20.73 14.56
C ARG A 5 -15.44 19.69 15.49
N PRO A 6 -16.10 19.30 16.57
CA PRO A 6 -15.54 18.36 17.55
C PRO A 6 -15.25 16.99 16.92
N ILE A 7 -14.23 16.31 17.46
CA ILE A 7 -13.95 14.91 17.13
C ILE A 7 -15.02 14.07 17.85
N LEU A 8 -15.57 13.08 17.13
CA LEU A 8 -16.57 12.16 17.66
C LEU A 8 -15.87 10.97 18.32
N ASP A 9 -15.91 10.90 19.64
CA ASP A 9 -15.50 9.74 20.40
C ASP A 9 -16.53 8.59 20.31
N GLU A 10 -16.29 7.48 20.99
CA GLU A 10 -17.16 6.29 20.97
C GLU A 10 -18.61 6.65 21.37
N HIS A 11 -18.80 7.53 22.37
CA HIS A 11 -20.13 7.94 22.83
C HIS A 11 -20.89 8.70 21.72
N HIS A 12 -20.23 9.61 21.05
CA HIS A 12 -20.82 10.38 19.95
C HIS A 12 -21.05 9.53 18.70
N ILE A 13 -20.14 8.55 18.39
CA ILE A 13 -20.33 7.59 17.32
C ILE A 13 -21.60 6.79 17.56
N ARG A 14 -21.79 6.29 18.79
CA ARG A 14 -22.99 5.55 19.20
C ARG A 14 -24.26 6.41 19.11
N ALA A 15 -24.19 7.65 19.59
CA ALA A 15 -25.30 8.60 19.54
C ALA A 15 -25.71 9.00 18.11
N SER A 16 -24.84 8.83 17.11
CA SER A 16 -25.12 9.10 15.69
C SER A 16 -26.20 8.19 15.10
N GLY A 17 -26.51 7.07 15.73
CA GLY A 17 -27.40 6.02 15.21
C GLY A 17 -26.83 5.23 14.04
N LYS A 18 -25.55 5.44 13.68
CA LYS A 18 -24.86 4.74 12.58
C LYS A 18 -23.94 3.60 13.06
N GLN A 19 -23.68 3.53 14.38
CA GLN A 19 -22.83 2.51 14.94
C GLN A 19 -23.57 1.17 14.98
N ALA A 20 -22.95 0.15 14.40
CA ALA A 20 -23.41 -1.22 14.52
C ALA A 20 -23.07 -1.80 15.91
N VAL A 21 -23.72 -2.89 16.27
CA VAL A 21 -23.50 -3.62 17.53
C VAL A 21 -22.35 -4.62 17.38
N CYS A 22 -22.35 -5.36 16.26
CA CYS A 22 -21.38 -6.43 16.01
C CYS A 22 -20.95 -6.44 14.55
N PHE A 23 -19.65 -6.57 14.33
CA PHE A 23 -19.05 -6.96 13.06
C PHE A 23 -18.56 -8.39 13.17
N ARG A 24 -19.02 -9.27 12.29
CA ARG A 24 -18.65 -10.68 12.30
C ARG A 24 -17.96 -11.10 11.02
N PHE A 25 -16.91 -11.89 11.15
CA PHE A 25 -16.28 -12.65 10.08
C PHE A 25 -17.06 -13.96 9.91
N SER A 26 -17.88 -14.03 8.85
CA SER A 26 -18.84 -15.16 8.66
C SER A 26 -18.24 -16.38 7.98
N GLY A 27 -16.98 -16.28 7.54
CA GLY A 27 -16.23 -17.38 6.94
C GLY A 27 -15.70 -17.05 5.54
N TYR A 28 -14.95 -17.97 5.00
CA TYR A 28 -14.39 -17.89 3.64
C TYR A 28 -14.44 -19.26 2.95
N HIS A 29 -14.45 -19.23 1.63
CA HIS A 29 -14.43 -20.42 0.79
C HIS A 29 -13.52 -20.22 -0.40
N TYR A 30 -12.87 -21.27 -0.88
CA TYR A 30 -12.09 -21.27 -2.12
C TYR A 30 -12.52 -22.44 -3.01
N GLU A 31 -12.83 -22.14 -4.28
CA GLU A 31 -13.16 -23.12 -5.30
C GLU A 31 -11.96 -23.30 -6.26
N PRO A 32 -11.21 -24.41 -6.14
CA PRO A 32 -10.03 -24.64 -6.95
C PRO A 32 -10.28 -24.68 -8.46
N ALA A 33 -11.47 -25.17 -8.87
CA ALA A 33 -11.80 -25.31 -10.29
C ALA A 33 -11.94 -23.96 -11.01
N SER A 34 -12.46 -22.96 -10.33
CA SER A 34 -12.63 -21.60 -10.86
C SER A 34 -11.53 -20.61 -10.43
N GLY A 35 -10.75 -20.95 -9.40
CA GLY A 35 -9.80 -20.06 -8.76
C GLY A 35 -10.48 -18.92 -7.97
N GLU A 36 -11.75 -19.10 -7.59
CA GLU A 36 -12.54 -18.08 -6.88
C GLU A 36 -12.45 -18.28 -5.36
N ALA A 37 -12.08 -17.21 -4.65
CA ALA A 37 -12.22 -17.09 -3.21
C ALA A 37 -13.39 -16.17 -2.88
N VAL A 38 -14.24 -16.59 -1.94
CA VAL A 38 -15.37 -15.81 -1.41
C VAL A 38 -15.12 -15.53 0.06
N LEU A 39 -15.14 -14.25 0.45
CA LEU A 39 -14.98 -13.78 1.82
C LEU A 39 -16.31 -13.20 2.30
N SER A 40 -16.80 -13.66 3.45
CA SER A 40 -18.13 -13.31 3.96
C SER A 40 -18.05 -12.60 5.29
N TYR A 41 -18.85 -11.54 5.43
CA TYR A 41 -18.93 -10.71 6.64
C TYR A 41 -20.39 -10.41 6.98
N ASP A 42 -20.65 -10.06 8.23
CA ASP A 42 -21.98 -9.66 8.70
C ASP A 42 -21.88 -8.42 9.59
N ILE A 43 -22.79 -7.48 9.41
CA ILE A 43 -22.98 -6.32 10.28
C ILE A 43 -24.45 -6.32 10.72
N ASP A 44 -24.70 -6.73 11.98
CA ASP A 44 -26.04 -6.76 12.58
C ASP A 44 -27.11 -7.49 11.72
N GLY A 45 -26.74 -8.64 11.13
CA GLY A 45 -27.62 -9.44 10.27
C GLY A 45 -27.61 -9.03 8.79
N ARG A 46 -26.82 -8.04 8.40
CA ARG A 46 -26.61 -7.65 7.01
C ARG A 46 -25.33 -8.29 6.48
N THR A 47 -25.47 -9.16 5.50
CA THR A 47 -24.37 -9.96 4.95
C THR A 47 -23.68 -9.27 3.79
N PHE A 48 -22.35 -9.33 3.76
CA PHE A 48 -21.48 -8.86 2.68
C PHE A 48 -20.67 -10.04 2.16
N SER A 49 -20.48 -10.08 0.82
CA SER A 49 -19.71 -11.13 0.17
C SER A 49 -18.75 -10.49 -0.84
N GLU A 50 -17.45 -10.65 -0.61
CA GLU A 50 -16.38 -10.18 -1.50
C GLU A 50 -15.82 -11.37 -2.27
N LYS A 51 -15.56 -11.17 -3.56
CA LYS A 51 -14.97 -12.20 -4.44
C LYS A 51 -13.58 -11.80 -4.90
N ILE A 52 -12.70 -12.80 -4.91
CA ILE A 52 -11.34 -12.65 -5.45
C ILE A 52 -11.11 -13.81 -6.41
N THR A 53 -10.78 -13.48 -7.67
CA THR A 53 -10.56 -14.49 -8.70
C THR A 53 -9.09 -14.52 -9.11
N PHE A 54 -8.44 -15.66 -8.88
CA PHE A 54 -7.06 -15.96 -9.27
C PHE A 54 -7.10 -16.65 -10.65
N PRO A 55 -6.63 -16.00 -11.73
CA PRO A 55 -6.73 -16.57 -13.08
C PRO A 55 -5.80 -17.78 -13.25
N TRP A 56 -6.31 -18.85 -13.86
CA TRP A 56 -5.55 -20.08 -14.16
C TRP A 56 -4.77 -20.64 -12.96
N ALA A 57 -5.28 -20.43 -11.75
CA ALA A 57 -4.58 -20.81 -10.53
C ALA A 57 -4.42 -22.34 -10.48
N PRO A 58 -3.18 -22.87 -10.56
CA PRO A 58 -2.97 -24.29 -10.38
C PRO A 58 -3.18 -24.64 -8.93
N TRP A 59 -4.06 -25.62 -8.66
CA TRP A 59 -4.21 -26.12 -7.32
C TRP A 59 -2.95 -26.88 -6.90
N PRO A 60 -2.26 -26.51 -5.81
CA PRO A 60 -1.05 -27.19 -5.39
C PRO A 60 -1.30 -28.67 -5.09
N VAL A 61 -0.37 -29.52 -5.51
CA VAL A 61 -0.44 -30.97 -5.20
C VAL A 61 0.05 -31.24 -3.79
N ASP A 62 1.00 -30.45 -3.31
CA ASP A 62 1.59 -30.58 -1.98
C ASP A 62 0.63 -30.13 -0.87
N ALA A 63 0.38 -31.01 0.11
CA ALA A 63 -0.55 -30.75 1.22
C ALA A 63 -0.09 -29.59 2.12
N SER A 64 1.23 -29.41 2.35
CA SER A 64 1.76 -28.32 3.16
C SER A 64 1.47 -26.98 2.49
N ARG A 65 1.64 -26.90 1.16
CA ARG A 65 1.35 -25.71 0.39
C ARG A 65 -0.15 -25.39 0.33
N GLN A 66 -1.02 -26.42 0.25
CA GLN A 66 -2.46 -26.24 0.38
C GLN A 66 -2.83 -25.67 1.75
N ALA A 67 -2.25 -26.23 2.81
CA ALA A 67 -2.49 -25.77 4.18
C ALA A 67 -1.98 -24.31 4.38
N ALA A 68 -0.79 -23.97 3.87
CA ALA A 68 -0.29 -22.62 3.88
C ALA A 68 -1.19 -21.64 3.11
N PHE A 69 -1.75 -22.08 1.97
CA PHE A 69 -2.71 -21.28 1.20
C PHE A 69 -3.98 -20.98 2.00
N PHE A 70 -4.56 -21.96 2.69
CA PHE A 70 -5.74 -21.70 3.52
C PHE A 70 -5.44 -20.79 4.71
N ARG A 71 -4.21 -20.83 5.27
CA ARG A 71 -3.78 -19.86 6.28
C ARG A 71 -3.62 -18.45 5.71
N ALA A 72 -3.09 -18.32 4.48
CA ALA A 72 -3.01 -17.04 3.79
C ALA A 72 -4.41 -16.51 3.44
N LEU A 73 -5.36 -17.38 3.08
CA LEU A 73 -6.74 -17.01 2.80
C LEU A 73 -7.49 -16.55 4.07
N GLU A 74 -7.24 -17.21 5.21
CA GLU A 74 -7.73 -16.77 6.52
C GLU A 74 -7.20 -15.37 6.87
N LEU A 75 -5.90 -15.15 6.70
CA LEU A 75 -5.28 -13.83 6.90
C LEU A 75 -5.87 -12.78 5.96
N LEU A 76 -6.09 -13.13 4.69
CA LEU A 76 -6.74 -12.25 3.72
C LEU A 76 -8.17 -11.91 4.15
N HIS A 77 -8.95 -12.88 4.62
CA HIS A 77 -10.30 -12.66 5.14
C HIS A 77 -10.30 -11.64 6.29
N LEU A 78 -9.37 -11.79 7.25
CA LEU A 78 -9.24 -10.89 8.39
C LEU A 78 -8.79 -9.47 7.98
N ILE A 79 -7.83 -9.35 7.05
CA ILE A 79 -7.36 -8.05 6.56
C ILE A 79 -8.42 -7.34 5.71
N ALA A 80 -9.08 -8.04 4.78
CA ALA A 80 -10.04 -7.44 3.85
C ALA A 80 -11.31 -6.96 4.55
N GLY A 81 -11.65 -7.54 5.72
CA GLY A 81 -12.76 -7.13 6.56
C GLY A 81 -12.78 -5.64 6.93
N VAL A 82 -11.61 -4.97 6.94
CA VAL A 82 -11.52 -3.53 7.18
C VAL A 82 -12.37 -2.69 6.22
N SER A 83 -12.57 -3.18 4.98
CA SER A 83 -13.41 -2.53 3.97
C SER A 83 -14.87 -2.44 4.37
N TYR A 84 -15.33 -3.39 5.17
CA TYR A 84 -16.72 -3.49 5.64
C TYR A 84 -16.87 -2.95 7.06
N TYR A 85 -15.93 -3.25 7.95
CA TYR A 85 -15.92 -2.77 9.33
C TYR A 85 -16.15 -1.25 9.44
N LYS A 86 -15.49 -0.47 8.58
CA LYS A 86 -15.62 1.00 8.57
C LYS A 86 -17.06 1.50 8.39
N ALA A 87 -17.93 0.70 7.74
CA ALA A 87 -19.31 1.12 7.47
C ALA A 87 -20.18 1.15 8.74
N GLY A 88 -19.88 0.29 9.74
CA GLY A 88 -20.65 0.17 10.97
C GLY A 88 -19.89 0.57 12.23
N LEU A 89 -18.56 0.58 12.24
CA LEU A 89 -17.72 0.89 13.41
C LEU A 89 -18.18 0.15 14.67
N ALA A 90 -18.47 -1.15 14.54
CA ALA A 90 -18.97 -1.96 15.63
C ALA A 90 -17.95 -2.11 16.77
N PRO A 91 -18.30 -1.91 18.04
CA PRO A 91 -17.38 -2.09 19.17
C PRO A 91 -17.08 -3.58 19.43
N ARG A 92 -17.95 -4.46 18.98
CA ARG A 92 -17.74 -5.91 19.07
C ARG A 92 -17.29 -6.43 17.71
N ILE A 93 -16.09 -7.03 17.68
CA ILE A 93 -15.56 -7.74 16.52
C ILE A 93 -15.57 -9.24 16.84
N ASP A 94 -16.36 -9.98 16.10
CA ASP A 94 -16.49 -11.46 16.23
C ASP A 94 -15.71 -12.10 15.08
N THR A 95 -14.56 -12.70 15.38
CA THR A 95 -13.69 -13.32 14.39
C THR A 95 -14.21 -14.68 13.87
N GLY A 96 -15.36 -15.16 14.38
CA GLY A 96 -15.99 -16.40 13.95
C GLY A 96 -15.07 -17.60 14.20
N GLU A 97 -14.88 -18.42 13.16
CA GLU A 97 -14.02 -19.61 13.21
C GLU A 97 -12.55 -19.33 12.90
N ASN A 98 -12.19 -18.05 12.58
CA ASN A 98 -10.80 -17.70 12.31
C ASN A 98 -9.93 -17.86 13.57
N LYS A 99 -8.74 -18.39 13.39
CA LYS A 99 -7.80 -18.63 14.49
C LYS A 99 -6.91 -17.39 14.67
N VAL A 100 -7.26 -16.59 15.67
CA VAL A 100 -6.56 -15.33 15.96
C VAL A 100 -5.73 -15.50 17.23
N GLY A 101 -4.42 -15.71 17.08
CA GLY A 101 -3.48 -15.69 18.19
C GLY A 101 -3.05 -14.26 18.58
N PRO A 102 -2.28 -14.09 19.69
CA PRO A 102 -1.91 -12.77 20.19
C PRO A 102 -1.18 -11.88 19.18
N LEU A 103 -0.23 -12.43 18.41
CA LEU A 103 0.49 -11.69 17.36
C LEU A 103 -0.47 -11.20 16.27
N MET A 104 -1.40 -12.08 15.83
CA MET A 104 -2.40 -11.74 14.82
C MET A 104 -3.36 -10.67 15.34
N ALA A 105 -3.85 -10.81 16.57
CA ALA A 105 -4.74 -9.84 17.22
C ALA A 105 -4.09 -8.45 17.29
N GLY A 106 -2.84 -8.38 17.75
CA GLY A 106 -2.07 -7.14 17.80
C GLY A 106 -1.87 -6.52 16.42
N PHE A 107 -1.51 -7.31 15.42
CA PHE A 107 -1.36 -6.87 14.02
C PHE A 107 -2.69 -6.32 13.45
N LEU A 108 -3.79 -7.05 13.62
CA LEU A 108 -5.10 -6.63 13.11
C LEU A 108 -5.59 -5.35 13.80
N LYS A 109 -5.43 -5.23 15.12
CA LYS A 109 -5.75 -4.02 15.87
C LYS A 109 -5.00 -2.82 15.32
N GLU A 110 -3.69 -2.95 15.13
CA GLU A 110 -2.87 -1.87 14.57
C GLU A 110 -3.26 -1.53 13.14
N LEU A 111 -3.47 -2.55 12.28
CA LEU A 111 -3.89 -2.36 10.91
C LEU A 111 -5.22 -1.62 10.79
N TYR A 112 -6.22 -2.01 11.58
CA TYR A 112 -7.54 -1.37 11.52
C TYR A 112 -7.46 0.05 12.08
N LEU A 113 -6.78 0.26 13.21
CA LEU A 113 -6.65 1.57 13.83
C LEU A 113 -5.86 2.56 12.95
N LYS A 114 -4.65 2.19 12.54
CA LYS A 114 -3.76 3.07 11.76
C LYS A 114 -4.13 3.09 10.28
N GLY A 115 -4.57 1.96 9.72
CA GLY A 115 -5.00 1.88 8.32
C GLY A 115 -6.30 2.63 8.02
N LEU A 116 -7.15 2.85 9.03
CA LEU A 116 -8.31 3.74 8.96
C LEU A 116 -8.00 5.17 9.43
N GLY A 117 -6.75 5.55 9.66
CA GLY A 117 -6.37 6.87 10.19
C GLY A 117 -6.87 8.04 9.34
N GLU A 118 -6.69 8.00 8.01
CA GLU A 118 -7.24 9.01 7.10
C GLU A 118 -8.77 9.03 7.12
N PHE A 119 -9.40 7.85 7.08
CA PHE A 119 -10.86 7.73 7.21
C PHE A 119 -11.36 8.38 8.50
N ALA A 120 -10.71 8.10 9.63
CA ALA A 120 -11.05 8.67 10.93
C ALA A 120 -10.87 10.19 10.93
N TYR A 121 -9.75 10.69 10.40
CA TYR A 121 -9.48 12.12 10.31
C TYR A 121 -10.53 12.87 9.48
N VAL A 122 -10.84 12.36 8.27
CA VAL A 122 -11.82 12.99 7.36
C VAL A 122 -13.22 13.00 7.95
N ASN A 123 -13.61 11.90 8.61
CA ASN A 123 -14.92 11.76 9.26
C ASN A 123 -14.92 12.31 10.71
N ARG A 124 -13.78 12.80 11.21
CA ARG A 124 -13.59 13.33 12.58
C ARG A 124 -13.96 12.35 13.68
N LEU A 125 -13.49 11.12 13.53
CA LEU A 125 -13.75 10.03 14.45
C LEU A 125 -12.52 9.75 15.31
N ASP A 126 -12.72 9.44 16.58
CA ASP A 126 -11.72 8.81 17.43
C ASP A 126 -12.00 7.29 17.48
N LEU A 127 -11.11 6.51 16.89
CA LEU A 127 -11.22 5.05 16.86
C LEU A 127 -10.45 4.38 18.00
N CYS A 128 -9.74 5.16 18.85
CA CYS A 128 -9.01 4.63 19.99
C CYS A 128 -9.99 4.01 21.00
N GLY A 129 -9.71 2.77 21.42
CA GLY A 129 -10.56 2.02 22.33
C GLY A 129 -11.76 1.33 21.67
N LEU A 130 -12.10 1.66 20.41
CA LEU A 130 -13.21 1.04 19.70
C LEU A 130 -12.79 -0.27 19.02
N ILE A 131 -11.54 -0.35 18.51
CA ILE A 131 -11.05 -1.48 17.75
C ILE A 131 -10.27 -2.42 18.67
N GLU A 132 -10.82 -3.61 18.90
CA GLU A 132 -10.19 -4.65 19.69
C GLU A 132 -10.42 -6.02 19.01
N PHE A 133 -9.33 -6.77 18.85
CA PHE A 133 -9.36 -8.15 18.38
C PHE A 133 -9.00 -9.05 19.55
N GLU A 134 -9.94 -9.85 20.01
CA GLU A 134 -9.70 -10.83 21.07
C GLU A 134 -8.93 -12.02 20.49
N ALA A 135 -7.85 -12.41 21.15
CA ALA A 135 -7.18 -13.66 20.85
C ALA A 135 -8.07 -14.81 21.31
N ASN A 136 -8.55 -15.63 20.37
CA ASN A 136 -9.41 -16.77 20.65
C ASN A 136 -8.58 -18.05 20.89
N THR A 137 -7.48 -17.93 21.63
CA THR A 137 -6.64 -19.06 22.02
C THR A 137 -7.05 -19.57 23.39
N ILE A 138 -7.03 -20.90 23.55
CA ILE A 138 -7.17 -21.58 24.85
C ILE A 138 -6.07 -21.14 25.84
N GLU A 139 -5.11 -20.35 25.39
CA GLU A 139 -3.87 -19.97 26.06
C GLU A 139 -3.99 -18.91 27.14
N SER A 140 -5.06 -18.11 27.19
CA SER A 140 -5.16 -17.06 28.23
C SER A 140 -5.33 -17.58 29.66
N SER A 141 -5.69 -18.85 29.83
CA SER A 141 -5.78 -19.47 31.16
C SER A 141 -4.68 -20.51 31.45
N MET A 142 -3.88 -20.92 30.45
CA MET A 142 -2.84 -21.95 30.60
C MET A 142 -1.42 -21.46 30.28
N ALA A 143 -1.26 -20.25 29.70
CA ALA A 143 0.06 -19.72 29.32
C ALA A 143 0.97 -19.38 30.52
N GLU A 144 0.43 -19.31 31.72
CA GLU A 144 1.22 -19.14 32.96
C GLU A 144 1.80 -20.45 33.49
N GLU A 145 1.34 -21.62 33.00
CA GLU A 145 1.72 -22.94 33.54
C GLU A 145 2.36 -23.89 32.52
N LEU A 146 2.39 -23.58 31.22
CA LEU A 146 2.95 -24.48 30.20
C LEU A 146 4.27 -23.98 29.63
N ASP A 147 5.29 -24.84 29.64
CA ASP A 147 6.52 -24.64 28.87
C ASP A 147 6.19 -24.50 27.39
N ARG A 148 6.97 -23.69 26.63
CA ARG A 148 6.77 -23.39 25.21
C ARG A 148 6.65 -24.60 24.28
N GLU A 149 6.98 -25.79 24.77
CA GLU A 149 6.91 -27.07 24.03
C GLU A 149 5.50 -27.67 23.99
N ASP A 150 4.57 -27.22 24.84
CA ASP A 150 3.22 -27.81 25.00
C ASP A 150 2.11 -27.05 24.27
N ILE A 151 2.42 -25.98 23.51
CA ILE A 151 1.43 -25.25 22.72
C ILE A 151 0.95 -26.16 21.56
N PRO A 152 -0.35 -26.45 21.44
CA PRO A 152 -0.84 -27.29 20.35
C PRO A 152 -0.39 -26.76 18.97
N ALA A 153 0.31 -27.59 18.19
CA ALA A 153 0.88 -27.26 16.89
C ALA A 153 -0.11 -26.58 15.91
N GLN A 154 -1.41 -26.79 16.08
CA GLN A 154 -2.47 -26.16 15.28
C GLN A 154 -2.60 -24.64 15.47
N PHE A 155 -1.97 -24.04 16.50
CA PHE A 155 -1.99 -22.60 16.77
C PHE A 155 -0.67 -21.90 16.52
N THR A 156 0.44 -22.63 16.39
CA THR A 156 1.80 -22.07 16.32
C THR A 156 2.60 -22.53 15.11
N SER A 157 2.17 -23.53 14.36
CA SER A 157 2.95 -24.04 13.24
C SER A 157 2.48 -23.46 11.91
N SER A 158 3.32 -22.60 11.35
CA SER A 158 3.33 -22.33 9.91
C SER A 158 3.75 -23.58 9.13
N TYR A 159 3.36 -23.65 7.87
CA TYR A 159 3.65 -24.80 7.02
C TYR A 159 4.90 -24.51 6.17
N PRO A 160 6.00 -25.30 6.33
CA PRO A 160 7.10 -25.23 5.40
C PRO A 160 6.64 -25.57 3.98
N VAL A 161 7.07 -24.76 3.01
CA VAL A 161 6.72 -24.95 1.60
C VAL A 161 8.00 -24.89 0.76
N ASP A 162 8.18 -25.83 -0.15
CA ASP A 162 9.29 -25.81 -1.09
C ASP A 162 8.88 -24.97 -2.31
N LEU A 163 9.34 -23.72 -2.34
CA LEU A 163 9.06 -22.78 -3.42
C LEU A 163 10.36 -22.35 -4.12
N PRO A 164 10.37 -22.29 -5.47
CA PRO A 164 11.53 -21.80 -6.20
C PRO A 164 11.79 -20.31 -5.91
N ASP A 165 13.06 -19.91 -6.03
CA ASP A 165 13.53 -18.53 -5.86
C ASP A 165 13.01 -17.61 -6.99
N ARG A 166 11.71 -17.36 -6.98
CA ARG A 166 11.00 -16.49 -7.93
C ARG A 166 10.24 -15.42 -7.20
N ALA A 167 10.12 -14.25 -7.83
CA ALA A 167 9.44 -13.09 -7.27
C ALA A 167 8.11 -12.78 -7.96
N LEU A 168 7.05 -12.63 -7.17
CA LEU A 168 5.80 -12.04 -7.60
C LEU A 168 5.86 -10.54 -7.24
N VAL A 169 5.89 -9.68 -8.28
CA VAL A 169 6.11 -8.24 -8.12
C VAL A 169 4.79 -7.50 -8.24
N ALA A 170 4.43 -6.76 -7.20
CA ALA A 170 3.22 -5.94 -7.17
C ALA A 170 3.32 -4.75 -8.14
N MET A 171 2.44 -4.72 -9.15
CA MET A 171 2.42 -3.67 -10.17
C MET A 171 1.32 -2.65 -9.89
N GLY A 172 1.72 -1.38 -9.71
CA GLY A 172 0.80 -0.24 -9.59
C GLY A 172 0.75 0.67 -10.82
N GLY A 173 1.50 0.35 -11.90
CA GLY A 173 1.55 1.16 -13.13
C GLY A 173 2.42 2.43 -13.04
N GLY A 174 2.93 2.76 -11.87
CA GLY A 174 3.85 3.87 -11.63
C GLY A 174 5.33 3.50 -11.80
N LYS A 175 6.20 4.51 -11.68
CA LYS A 175 7.66 4.38 -11.81
C LYS A 175 8.28 3.37 -10.85
N ASP A 176 7.78 3.31 -9.60
CA ASP A 176 8.42 2.55 -8.51
C ASP A 176 8.34 1.04 -8.77
N SER A 177 7.17 0.53 -9.15
CA SER A 177 7.01 -0.89 -9.48
C SER A 177 7.83 -1.30 -10.70
N LEU A 178 8.06 -0.41 -11.67
CA LEU A 178 8.91 -0.65 -12.83
C LEU A 178 10.39 -0.68 -12.47
N VAL A 179 10.84 0.23 -11.59
CA VAL A 179 12.22 0.20 -11.05
C VAL A 179 12.43 -1.07 -10.24
N CYS A 180 11.49 -1.45 -9.37
CA CYS A 180 11.56 -2.67 -8.58
C CYS A 180 11.68 -3.90 -9.49
N LEU A 181 10.81 -4.02 -10.51
CA LEU A 181 10.82 -5.11 -11.47
C LEU A 181 12.16 -5.25 -12.18
N THR A 182 12.65 -4.15 -12.77
CA THR A 182 13.90 -4.15 -13.53
C THR A 182 15.14 -4.38 -12.67
N MET A 183 15.13 -3.95 -11.40
CA MET A 183 16.21 -4.25 -10.47
C MET A 183 16.30 -5.75 -10.14
N LEU A 184 15.17 -6.42 -9.91
CA LEU A 184 15.16 -7.86 -9.67
C LEU A 184 15.60 -8.65 -10.89
N GLU A 185 15.17 -8.27 -12.11
CA GLU A 185 15.64 -8.88 -13.34
C GLU A 185 17.16 -8.73 -13.52
N ALA A 186 17.69 -7.52 -13.24
CA ALA A 186 19.12 -7.22 -13.37
C ALA A 186 20.00 -8.09 -12.44
N VAL A 187 19.48 -8.51 -11.30
CA VAL A 187 20.19 -9.39 -10.36
C VAL A 187 19.85 -10.88 -10.55
N GLY A 188 19.21 -11.23 -11.67
CA GLY A 188 18.95 -12.61 -12.09
C GLY A 188 17.85 -13.32 -11.28
N VAL A 189 16.92 -12.58 -10.67
CA VAL A 189 15.71 -13.15 -10.07
C VAL A 189 14.66 -13.33 -11.14
N GLU A 190 14.08 -14.52 -11.25
CA GLU A 190 12.90 -14.73 -12.09
C GLU A 190 11.71 -13.95 -11.53
N VAL A 191 11.14 -13.04 -12.33
CA VAL A 191 10.07 -12.13 -11.90
C VAL A 191 8.78 -12.38 -12.63
N GLN A 192 7.67 -12.23 -11.93
CA GLN A 192 6.32 -12.26 -12.46
C GLN A 192 5.56 -11.02 -12.00
N PRO A 193 5.21 -10.11 -12.91
CA PRO A 193 4.32 -9.00 -12.59
C PRO A 193 2.93 -9.49 -12.20
N ALA A 194 2.37 -8.92 -11.13
CA ALA A 194 1.00 -9.19 -10.70
C ALA A 194 0.30 -7.91 -10.27
N CYS A 195 -1.00 -7.81 -10.50
CA CYS A 195 -1.83 -6.71 -10.01
C CYS A 195 -3.20 -7.18 -9.55
N VAL A 196 -3.81 -6.38 -8.69
CA VAL A 196 -5.21 -6.54 -8.26
C VAL A 196 -6.05 -5.45 -8.92
N GLY A 197 -7.11 -5.86 -9.61
CA GLY A 197 -8.02 -4.95 -10.30
C GLY A 197 -7.77 -4.76 -11.78
N GLY A 198 -8.57 -3.88 -12.40
CA GLY A 198 -8.77 -3.81 -13.85
C GLY A 198 -8.03 -2.68 -14.60
N SER A 199 -7.11 -1.93 -13.99
CA SER A 199 -6.48 -0.80 -14.67
C SER A 199 -5.75 -1.21 -15.96
N VAL A 200 -6.13 -0.59 -17.09
CA VAL A 200 -5.50 -0.78 -18.40
C VAL A 200 -4.05 -0.30 -18.38
N LEU A 201 -3.78 0.81 -17.68
CA LEU A 201 -2.44 1.40 -17.59
C LEU A 201 -1.40 0.43 -17.01
N ILE A 202 -1.80 -0.42 -16.06
CA ILE A 202 -0.90 -1.46 -15.53
C ILE A 202 -0.59 -2.50 -16.63
N GLY A 203 -1.59 -2.87 -17.44
CA GLY A 203 -1.39 -3.77 -18.57
C GLY A 203 -0.40 -3.21 -19.60
N ASP A 204 -0.50 -1.93 -19.92
CA ASP A 204 0.40 -1.24 -20.86
C ASP A 204 1.86 -1.25 -20.36
N THR A 205 2.07 -0.96 -19.08
CA THR A 205 3.43 -0.95 -18.48
C THR A 205 4.07 -2.33 -18.48
N VAL A 206 3.29 -3.37 -18.15
CA VAL A 206 3.79 -4.77 -18.13
C VAL A 206 4.02 -5.28 -19.55
N SER A 207 3.16 -4.89 -20.52
CA SER A 207 3.38 -5.22 -21.94
C SER A 207 4.67 -4.61 -22.47
N ALA A 208 5.01 -3.39 -22.06
CA ALA A 208 6.29 -2.75 -22.39
C ALA A 208 7.49 -3.49 -21.79
N ALA A 209 7.34 -4.13 -20.63
CA ALA A 209 8.33 -5.02 -20.04
C ALA A 209 8.44 -6.39 -20.77
N ARG A 210 7.51 -6.70 -21.68
CA ARG A 210 7.42 -7.99 -22.40
C ARG A 210 7.25 -9.21 -21.49
N LEU A 211 6.60 -9.01 -20.34
CA LEU A 211 6.31 -10.07 -19.39
C LEU A 211 4.80 -10.36 -19.36
N PRO A 212 4.39 -11.60 -19.06
CA PRO A 212 2.99 -11.90 -18.80
C PRO A 212 2.55 -11.23 -17.51
N LEU A 213 1.29 -10.80 -17.42
CA LEU A 213 0.70 -10.19 -16.22
C LEU A 213 -0.28 -11.16 -15.57
N ILE A 214 -0.09 -11.47 -14.29
CA ILE A 214 -1.13 -12.09 -13.47
C ILE A 214 -2.06 -10.98 -12.98
N ARG A 215 -3.29 -10.97 -13.50
CA ARG A 215 -4.31 -10.00 -13.11
C ARG A 215 -5.35 -10.68 -12.23
N ILE A 216 -5.32 -10.38 -10.95
CA ILE A 216 -6.26 -10.89 -9.96
C ILE A 216 -7.43 -9.92 -9.89
N GLN A 217 -8.65 -10.45 -10.00
CA GLN A 217 -9.86 -9.63 -9.88
C GLN A 217 -10.31 -9.59 -8.42
N ARG A 218 -10.81 -8.44 -8.00
CA ARG A 218 -11.41 -8.21 -6.69
C ARG A 218 -12.74 -7.51 -6.88
N GLU A 219 -13.82 -8.12 -6.43
CA GLU A 219 -15.18 -7.61 -6.52
C GLU A 219 -15.73 -7.41 -5.10
N LEU A 220 -15.93 -6.16 -4.73
CA LEU A 220 -16.55 -5.80 -3.46
C LEU A 220 -18.03 -6.17 -3.46
N SER A 221 -18.57 -6.49 -2.28
CA SER A 221 -20.01 -6.71 -2.12
C SER A 221 -20.82 -5.52 -2.62
N SER A 222 -21.82 -5.78 -3.47
CA SER A 222 -22.77 -4.76 -3.92
C SER A 222 -23.56 -4.14 -2.76
N GLU A 223 -23.71 -4.88 -1.66
CA GLU A 223 -24.37 -4.40 -0.44
C GLU A 223 -23.56 -3.25 0.20
N LEU A 224 -22.22 -3.23 0.07
CA LEU A 224 -21.40 -2.12 0.55
C LEU A 224 -21.77 -0.78 -0.15
N ALA A 225 -22.03 -0.82 -1.45
CA ALA A 225 -22.49 0.37 -2.17
C ALA A 225 -23.87 0.86 -1.69
N ARG A 226 -24.77 -0.08 -1.34
CA ARG A 226 -26.10 0.24 -0.80
C ARG A 226 -25.98 0.92 0.57
N VAL A 227 -25.24 0.32 1.51
CA VAL A 227 -25.10 0.92 2.85
C VAL A 227 -24.39 2.27 2.81
N ASN A 228 -23.45 2.46 1.88
CA ASN A 228 -22.81 3.76 1.67
C ASN A 228 -23.83 4.81 1.14
N ALA A 229 -24.73 4.42 0.23
CA ALA A 229 -25.81 5.29 -0.24
C ALA A 229 -26.81 5.64 0.86
N ASP A 230 -27.07 4.71 1.79
CA ASP A 230 -27.92 4.89 2.97
C ASP A 230 -27.24 5.75 4.07
N GLY A 231 -26.01 6.22 3.84
CA GLY A 231 -25.31 7.15 4.71
C GLY A 231 -24.43 6.49 5.77
N ALA A 232 -24.01 5.25 5.59
CA ALA A 232 -22.97 4.61 6.41
C ALA A 232 -21.65 5.39 6.34
N TRP A 233 -20.74 5.13 7.30
CA TRP A 233 -19.42 5.72 7.27
C TRP A 233 -18.63 5.24 6.05
N ASN A 234 -18.05 6.17 5.29
CA ASN A 234 -17.28 5.86 4.09
C ASN A 234 -15.99 6.69 4.01
N GLY A 235 -14.97 6.15 3.34
CA GLY A 235 -13.67 6.81 3.14
C GLY A 235 -12.54 5.81 2.86
N HIS A 236 -11.32 6.28 3.04
CA HIS A 236 -10.09 5.53 2.78
C HIS A 236 -10.04 4.19 3.55
N VAL A 237 -9.46 3.18 2.91
CA VAL A 237 -9.11 1.89 3.51
C VAL A 237 -7.68 1.51 3.12
N PRO A 238 -6.97 0.70 3.92
CA PRO A 238 -5.58 0.30 3.65
C PRO A 238 -5.49 -0.72 2.50
N VAL A 239 -5.74 -0.28 1.27
CA VAL A 239 -5.81 -1.15 0.06
C VAL A 239 -4.50 -1.92 -0.15
N THR A 240 -3.34 -1.31 0.16
CA THR A 240 -2.05 -2.00 0.02
C THR A 240 -1.97 -3.23 0.92
N ALA A 241 -2.49 -3.18 2.15
CA ALA A 241 -2.53 -4.34 3.04
C ALA A 241 -3.39 -5.48 2.47
N ILE A 242 -4.55 -5.13 1.89
CA ILE A 242 -5.44 -6.10 1.25
C ILE A 242 -4.74 -6.72 0.03
N ASN A 243 -4.12 -5.92 -0.82
CA ASN A 243 -3.37 -6.39 -1.98
C ASN A 243 -2.18 -7.27 -1.57
N SER A 244 -1.52 -6.95 -0.45
CA SER A 244 -0.42 -7.78 0.10
C SER A 244 -0.89 -9.18 0.45
N ALA A 245 -2.05 -9.30 1.11
CA ALA A 245 -2.63 -10.59 1.46
C ALA A 245 -3.14 -11.35 0.22
N ILE A 246 -3.72 -10.67 -0.77
CA ILE A 246 -4.11 -11.28 -2.05
C ILE A 246 -2.88 -11.83 -2.79
N LEU A 247 -1.79 -11.04 -2.87
CA LEU A 247 -0.57 -11.48 -3.54
C LEU A 247 0.16 -12.58 -2.76
N LEU A 248 0.02 -12.64 -1.44
CA LEU A 248 0.48 -13.77 -0.64
C LEU A 248 -0.25 -15.08 -1.02
N CYS A 249 -1.57 -15.05 -1.14
CA CYS A 249 -2.35 -16.18 -1.66
C CYS A 249 -1.91 -16.56 -3.07
N ALA A 250 -1.72 -15.58 -3.95
CA ALA A 250 -1.24 -15.80 -5.31
C ALA A 250 0.15 -16.44 -5.34
N GLY A 251 1.08 -15.99 -4.49
CA GLY A 251 2.41 -16.58 -4.36
C GLY A 251 2.36 -18.07 -4.05
N LEU A 252 1.48 -18.46 -3.15
CA LEU A 252 1.25 -19.87 -2.81
C LEU A 252 0.57 -20.65 -3.94
N LEU A 253 -0.36 -20.08 -4.68
CA LEU A 253 -1.01 -20.74 -5.81
C LEU A 253 -0.06 -20.92 -7.00
N TYR A 254 0.69 -19.89 -7.37
CA TYR A 254 1.55 -19.91 -8.56
C TYR A 254 2.99 -20.33 -8.29
N GLY A 255 3.39 -20.50 -7.03
CA GLY A 255 4.70 -20.98 -6.64
C GLY A 255 5.78 -19.88 -6.66
N TYR A 256 5.54 -18.75 -6.01
CA TYR A 256 6.50 -17.67 -5.83
C TYR A 256 6.91 -17.54 -4.36
N ARG A 257 8.21 -17.60 -4.09
CA ARG A 257 8.78 -17.45 -2.75
C ARG A 257 8.77 -16.01 -2.28
N TYR A 258 9.07 -15.07 -3.17
CA TYR A 258 9.20 -13.65 -2.85
C TYR A 258 7.96 -12.89 -3.28
N ILE A 259 7.29 -12.24 -2.32
CA ILE A 259 6.17 -11.32 -2.56
C ILE A 259 6.71 -9.91 -2.40
N VAL A 260 6.93 -9.21 -3.52
CA VAL A 260 7.72 -7.99 -3.56
C VAL A 260 6.87 -6.78 -3.88
N PHE A 261 6.98 -5.79 -3.01
CA PHE A 261 6.40 -4.46 -3.18
C PHE A 261 7.48 -3.42 -3.48
N ALA A 262 7.06 -2.24 -3.93
CA ALA A 262 7.94 -1.14 -4.29
C ALA A 262 7.71 0.07 -3.36
N ASN A 263 7.43 -0.18 -2.06
CA ASN A 263 7.31 0.91 -1.10
C ASN A 263 8.71 1.44 -0.78
N GLU A 264 8.82 2.75 -0.70
CA GLU A 264 10.07 3.47 -0.46
C GLU A 264 10.12 4.10 0.95
N SER A 265 11.20 4.78 1.29
CA SER A 265 11.43 5.28 2.66
C SER A 265 10.44 6.35 3.10
N SER A 266 9.98 7.24 2.20
CA SER A 266 9.08 8.34 2.57
C SER A 266 7.65 7.89 2.93
N ALA A 267 7.30 6.62 2.67
CA ALA A 267 6.04 6.03 3.10
C ALA A 267 5.89 5.94 4.63
N ASP A 268 7.00 6.07 5.37
CA ASP A 268 7.00 6.09 6.83
C ASP A 268 6.68 7.48 7.43
N GLU A 269 6.73 8.56 6.62
CA GLU A 269 6.42 9.88 7.11
C GLU A 269 4.93 10.04 7.42
N ALA A 270 4.64 10.55 8.64
CA ALA A 270 3.31 11.02 8.98
C ALA A 270 2.91 12.18 8.05
N THR A 271 1.68 12.15 7.57
CA THR A 271 1.19 13.20 6.67
C THR A 271 0.76 14.44 7.44
N LEU A 272 0.20 14.23 8.66
CA LEU A 272 -0.25 15.29 9.56
C LEU A 272 -0.42 14.74 10.98
N GLU A 273 -0.69 15.64 11.92
CA GLU A 273 -1.20 15.33 13.26
C GLU A 273 -2.70 15.59 13.34
N ASP A 274 -3.45 14.73 14.03
CA ASP A 274 -4.86 14.95 14.33
C ASP A 274 -5.04 16.02 15.41
N GLY A 275 -6.30 16.38 15.70
CA GLY A 275 -6.61 17.38 16.73
C GLY A 275 -6.23 16.98 18.17
N GLN A 276 -5.67 15.78 18.38
CA GLN A 276 -5.17 15.26 19.67
C GLN A 276 -3.65 15.08 19.66
N GLY A 277 -2.94 15.55 18.62
CA GLY A 277 -1.47 15.45 18.51
C GLY A 277 -1.00 14.04 18.12
N ARG A 278 -1.87 13.18 17.56
CA ARG A 278 -1.48 11.85 17.08
C ARG A 278 -1.13 11.93 15.60
N GLU A 279 -0.04 11.29 15.23
CA GLU A 279 0.38 11.18 13.83
C GLU A 279 -0.62 10.37 13.00
N VAL A 280 -1.02 10.93 11.86
CA VAL A 280 -1.85 10.25 10.85
C VAL A 280 -1.02 10.00 9.60
N ASN A 281 -0.69 8.73 9.37
CA ASN A 281 -0.05 8.29 8.13
C ASN A 281 -1.09 7.62 7.22
N HIS A 282 -1.53 8.31 6.17
CA HIS A 282 -2.47 7.75 5.18
C HIS A 282 -1.89 6.57 4.40
N GLN A 283 -0.57 6.37 4.48
CA GLN A 283 0.15 5.28 3.83
C GLN A 283 0.56 4.18 4.81
N PHE A 284 -0.05 4.07 6.00
CA PHE A 284 0.35 3.08 7.01
C PHE A 284 0.58 1.69 6.42
N SER A 285 -0.29 1.22 5.52
CA SER A 285 -0.14 -0.09 4.87
C SER A 285 1.04 -0.21 3.89
N LYS A 286 1.81 0.88 3.70
CA LYS A 286 3.08 0.90 2.98
C LYS A 286 4.28 1.14 3.89
N SER A 287 4.06 1.40 5.18
CA SER A 287 5.13 1.67 6.15
C SER A 287 5.98 0.44 6.44
N LEU A 288 7.18 0.67 6.95
CA LEU A 288 8.06 -0.39 7.43
C LEU A 288 7.43 -1.17 8.60
N ALA A 289 6.74 -0.46 9.51
CA ALA A 289 6.06 -1.11 10.63
C ALA A 289 5.03 -2.14 10.14
N PHE A 290 4.17 -1.77 9.18
CA PHE A 290 3.24 -2.71 8.57
C PHE A 290 3.95 -3.88 7.88
N GLU A 291 5.01 -3.60 7.10
CA GLU A 291 5.80 -4.62 6.40
C GLU A 291 6.37 -5.67 7.37
N GLN A 292 6.97 -5.22 8.47
CA GLN A 292 7.56 -6.09 9.48
C GLN A 292 6.53 -6.91 10.23
N HIS A 293 5.41 -6.30 10.63
CA HIS A 293 4.34 -6.99 11.32
C HIS A 293 3.67 -8.04 10.42
N LEU A 294 3.39 -7.69 9.15
CA LEU A 294 2.86 -8.67 8.20
C LEU A 294 3.86 -9.81 7.96
N ALA A 295 5.14 -9.51 7.76
CA ALA A 295 6.17 -10.54 7.57
C ALA A 295 6.30 -11.47 8.79
N ALA A 296 6.16 -10.95 10.02
CA ALA A 296 6.15 -11.76 11.24
C ALA A 296 4.92 -12.68 11.31
N VAL A 297 3.73 -12.14 10.99
CA VAL A 297 2.49 -12.94 10.91
C VAL A 297 2.61 -14.02 9.84
N VAL A 298 3.08 -13.69 8.63
CA VAL A 298 3.27 -14.66 7.54
C VAL A 298 4.20 -15.79 7.98
N ARG A 299 5.33 -15.46 8.58
CA ARG A 299 6.33 -16.44 9.04
C ARG A 299 5.75 -17.38 10.10
N GLN A 300 4.94 -16.84 11.03
CA GLN A 300 4.43 -17.63 12.16
C GLN A 300 3.16 -18.43 11.80
N TYR A 301 2.28 -17.88 10.95
CA TYR A 301 0.96 -18.47 10.71
C TYR A 301 0.78 -19.08 9.33
N VAL A 302 1.54 -18.64 8.32
CA VAL A 302 1.41 -19.09 6.93
C VAL A 302 2.55 -20.02 6.56
N SER A 303 3.74 -19.46 6.38
CA SER A 303 4.94 -20.22 6.03
C SER A 303 6.22 -19.47 6.41
N PRO A 304 7.24 -20.15 6.97
CA PRO A 304 8.52 -19.55 7.23
C PRO A 304 9.33 -19.30 5.94
N ASP A 305 8.96 -19.94 4.82
CA ASP A 305 9.73 -19.95 3.57
C ASP A 305 9.30 -18.85 2.59
N ILE A 306 8.19 -18.14 2.88
CA ILE A 306 7.74 -17.01 2.08
C ILE A 306 8.31 -15.72 2.65
N SER A 307 8.88 -14.88 1.78
CA SER A 307 9.36 -13.56 2.13
C SER A 307 8.45 -12.48 1.54
N TYR A 308 7.86 -11.67 2.40
CA TYR A 308 7.14 -10.45 2.04
C TYR A 308 8.01 -9.24 2.38
N PHE A 309 8.31 -8.39 1.39
CA PHE A 309 9.15 -7.21 1.58
C PHE A 309 8.98 -6.15 0.50
N SER A 310 9.47 -4.94 0.77
CA SER A 310 9.58 -3.85 -0.21
C SER A 310 11.04 -3.66 -0.63
N LEU A 311 11.32 -3.87 -1.92
CA LEU A 311 12.69 -3.78 -2.47
C LEU A 311 13.23 -2.35 -2.40
N LEU A 312 12.35 -1.35 -2.54
CA LEU A 312 12.76 0.05 -2.61
C LEU A 312 12.81 0.75 -1.24
N ARG A 313 12.65 0.02 -0.12
CA ARG A 313 12.74 0.59 1.23
C ARG A 313 14.01 1.41 1.49
N PRO A 314 15.19 0.98 1.04
CA PRO A 314 16.43 1.75 1.19
C PRO A 314 16.52 3.02 0.31
N PHE A 315 15.55 3.28 -0.54
CA PHE A 315 15.59 4.35 -1.54
C PHE A 315 14.64 5.48 -1.19
N GLY A 316 15.10 6.72 -1.36
CA GLY A 316 14.23 7.89 -1.46
C GLY A 316 13.61 8.00 -2.86
N GLU A 317 12.55 8.77 -2.97
CA GLU A 317 11.78 9.01 -4.21
C GLU A 317 12.64 9.60 -5.33
N ILE A 318 13.61 10.48 -5.01
CA ILE A 318 14.51 11.09 -5.99
C ILE A 318 15.50 10.06 -6.54
N ALA A 319 16.01 9.16 -5.69
CA ALA A 319 16.88 8.05 -6.11
C ALA A 319 16.14 7.07 -7.03
N ILE A 320 14.87 6.82 -6.77
CA ILE A 320 14.00 6.02 -7.63
C ILE A 320 13.75 6.73 -8.97
N ALA A 321 13.46 8.04 -8.94
CA ALA A 321 13.26 8.84 -10.15
C ALA A 321 14.52 8.88 -11.04
N GLN A 322 15.72 8.92 -10.46
CA GLN A 322 16.98 8.82 -11.20
C GLN A 322 17.11 7.49 -11.96
N ARG A 323 16.76 6.38 -11.29
CA ARG A 323 16.79 5.05 -11.92
C ARG A 323 15.74 4.94 -13.03
N PHE A 324 14.52 5.41 -12.74
CA PHE A 324 13.44 5.40 -13.71
C PHE A 324 13.75 6.26 -14.95
N ALA A 325 14.41 7.39 -14.80
CA ALA A 325 14.79 8.25 -15.93
C ALA A 325 15.67 7.52 -16.97
N LYS A 326 16.39 6.46 -16.57
CA LYS A 326 17.19 5.61 -17.47
C LYS A 326 16.33 4.57 -18.20
N LEU A 327 15.13 4.26 -17.70
CA LEU A 327 14.21 3.27 -18.23
C LEU A 327 13.32 3.87 -19.33
N THR A 328 13.93 4.43 -20.39
CA THR A 328 13.24 5.22 -21.41
C THR A 328 12.12 4.49 -22.13
N GLY A 329 12.18 3.16 -22.23
CA GLY A 329 11.13 2.32 -22.84
C GLY A 329 9.79 2.35 -22.09
N PHE A 330 9.75 2.83 -20.84
CA PHE A 330 8.54 2.92 -20.03
C PHE A 330 7.94 4.33 -19.96
N HIS A 331 8.67 5.35 -20.44
CA HIS A 331 8.26 6.75 -20.30
C HIS A 331 6.92 7.08 -20.95
N GLU A 332 6.54 6.35 -22.00
CA GLU A 332 5.29 6.58 -22.75
C GLU A 332 4.11 5.79 -22.17
N VAL A 333 4.37 4.80 -21.32
CA VAL A 333 3.34 3.87 -20.85
C VAL A 333 3.02 3.99 -19.36
N PHE A 334 3.90 4.54 -18.52
CA PHE A 334 3.65 4.67 -17.10
C PHE A 334 2.73 5.84 -16.76
N SER A 335 2.09 5.76 -15.61
CA SER A 335 1.39 6.89 -14.99
C SER A 335 1.43 6.74 -13.46
N SER A 336 1.65 7.88 -12.79
CA SER A 336 1.46 8.00 -11.34
C SER A 336 0.23 8.87 -10.99
N CYS A 337 -0.59 9.23 -11.97
CA CYS A 337 -1.74 10.11 -11.79
C CYS A 337 -2.84 9.43 -10.99
N ASN A 338 -3.24 10.00 -9.86
CA ASN A 338 -4.30 9.45 -9.00
C ASN A 338 -5.63 9.30 -9.72
N ARG A 339 -6.03 10.27 -10.56
CA ARG A 339 -7.31 10.27 -11.26
C ARG A 339 -7.48 9.11 -12.24
N ASN A 340 -6.40 8.42 -12.62
CA ASN A 340 -6.45 7.22 -13.46
C ASN A 340 -6.69 5.91 -12.69
N PHE A 341 -6.70 5.96 -11.36
CA PHE A 341 -6.83 4.79 -10.52
C PHE A 341 -8.06 4.86 -9.58
N HIS A 342 -9.00 5.77 -9.86
CA HIS A 342 -10.25 5.85 -9.12
C HIS A 342 -11.11 4.61 -9.34
N GLN A 343 -11.70 4.09 -8.26
CA GLN A 343 -12.54 2.88 -8.29
C GLN A 343 -13.96 3.16 -8.82
N ASP A 344 -14.36 4.43 -8.91
CA ASP A 344 -15.68 4.85 -9.41
C ASP A 344 -15.81 4.78 -10.94
N GLY A 345 -14.75 4.33 -11.64
CA GLY A 345 -14.71 4.24 -13.09
C GLY A 345 -14.52 5.58 -13.81
N SER A 346 -14.36 6.69 -13.08
CA SER A 346 -14.01 7.96 -13.68
C SER A 346 -12.56 7.94 -14.16
N HIS A 347 -12.36 7.91 -15.48
CA HIS A 347 -11.04 7.98 -16.09
C HIS A 347 -10.85 9.28 -16.84
N ILE A 348 -9.66 9.84 -16.77
CA ILE A 348 -9.28 10.97 -17.63
C ILE A 348 -8.94 10.49 -19.04
N SER A 349 -9.05 11.38 -20.02
CA SER A 349 -8.79 11.09 -21.44
C SER A 349 -7.30 10.86 -21.77
N GLY A 350 -6.41 10.76 -20.77
CA GLY A 350 -4.97 10.61 -20.95
C GLY A 350 -4.31 9.94 -19.76
N ARG A 351 -2.97 9.87 -19.76
CA ARG A 351 -2.20 9.27 -18.66
C ARG A 351 -2.03 10.22 -17.48
N TRP A 352 -2.11 11.54 -17.69
CA TRP A 352 -1.83 12.58 -16.71
C TRP A 352 -2.96 13.60 -16.67
N CYS A 353 -3.52 13.86 -15.48
CA CYS A 353 -4.51 14.93 -15.33
C CYS A 353 -3.89 16.32 -15.24
N LEU A 354 -2.59 16.41 -15.03
CA LEU A 354 -1.78 17.62 -14.93
C LEU A 354 -2.11 18.53 -13.73
N ASP A 355 -3.01 18.10 -12.84
CA ASP A 355 -3.52 18.93 -11.75
C ASP A 355 -3.51 18.25 -10.37
N CYS A 356 -3.18 16.96 -10.25
CA CYS A 356 -3.06 16.31 -8.95
C CYS A 356 -1.63 16.42 -8.39
N PRO A 357 -1.45 16.29 -7.06
CA PRO A 357 -0.13 16.32 -6.43
C PRO A 357 0.86 15.32 -7.03
N LYS A 358 0.40 14.14 -7.43
CA LYS A 358 1.26 13.13 -8.06
C LYS A 358 1.78 13.54 -9.44
N CYS A 359 0.97 14.23 -10.24
CA CYS A 359 1.44 14.76 -11.53
C CYS A 359 2.55 15.79 -11.32
N ARG A 360 2.36 16.71 -10.36
CA ARG A 360 3.36 17.73 -9.99
C ARG A 360 4.62 17.10 -9.43
N PHE A 361 4.46 16.12 -8.51
CA PHE A 361 5.61 15.44 -7.92
C PHE A 361 6.39 14.62 -8.96
N ALA A 362 5.72 13.91 -9.87
CA ALA A 362 6.40 13.19 -10.95
C ALA A 362 7.20 14.14 -11.86
N ALA A 363 6.66 15.35 -12.17
CA ALA A 363 7.40 16.38 -12.88
C ALA A 363 8.65 16.82 -12.10
N LEU A 364 8.48 17.13 -10.81
CA LEU A 364 9.57 17.62 -9.96
C LEU A 364 10.67 16.56 -9.78
N ALA A 365 10.31 15.31 -9.51
CA ALA A 365 11.25 14.24 -9.25
C ALA A 365 12.05 13.81 -10.51
N LEU A 366 11.42 13.85 -11.70
CA LEU A 366 12.08 13.49 -12.95
C LEU A 366 12.91 14.64 -13.56
N ALA A 367 12.55 15.90 -13.29
CA ALA A 367 13.19 17.06 -13.88
C ALA A 367 14.73 17.10 -13.69
N PRO A 368 15.34 16.74 -12.55
CA PRO A 368 16.79 16.71 -12.39
C PRO A 368 17.49 15.81 -13.41
N PHE A 369 16.87 14.73 -13.84
CA PHE A 369 17.46 13.65 -14.63
C PHE A 369 17.05 13.67 -16.11
N THR A 370 16.26 14.66 -16.52
CA THR A 370 15.80 14.78 -17.90
C THR A 370 15.91 16.23 -18.39
N ASN A 371 15.47 16.51 -19.60
CA ASN A 371 15.37 17.87 -20.11
C ASN A 371 13.90 18.31 -20.26
N PRO A 372 13.62 19.64 -20.36
CA PRO A 372 12.25 20.14 -20.44
C PRO A 372 11.42 19.53 -21.57
N ALA A 373 12.02 19.35 -22.76
CA ALA A 373 11.31 18.79 -23.91
C ALA A 373 10.85 17.35 -23.64
N ARG A 374 11.75 16.51 -23.08
CA ARG A 374 11.41 15.13 -22.76
C ARG A 374 10.37 15.04 -21.64
N LEU A 375 10.44 15.90 -20.64
CA LEU A 375 9.44 15.92 -19.56
C LEU A 375 8.05 16.29 -20.11
N ILE A 376 7.97 17.23 -21.06
CA ILE A 376 6.74 17.60 -21.75
C ILE A 376 6.22 16.42 -22.58
N GLU A 377 7.08 15.69 -23.29
CA GLU A 377 6.68 14.47 -24.03
C GLU A 377 6.06 13.42 -23.11
N ILE A 378 6.65 13.21 -21.92
CA ILE A 378 6.16 12.24 -20.93
C ILE A 378 4.78 12.64 -20.37
N GLN A 379 4.60 13.91 -20.01
CA GLN A 379 3.40 14.36 -19.30
C GLN A 379 2.37 15.07 -20.17
N GLY A 380 2.77 15.58 -21.34
CA GLY A 380 1.92 16.34 -22.24
C GLY A 380 1.87 17.85 -21.93
N ALA A 381 2.55 18.32 -20.86
CA ALA A 381 2.59 19.75 -20.50
C ALA A 381 3.84 20.11 -19.70
N ASP A 382 4.19 21.42 -19.69
CA ASP A 382 5.29 21.98 -18.91
C ASP A 382 4.79 22.51 -17.55
N LEU A 383 4.52 21.59 -16.61
CA LEU A 383 3.96 21.95 -15.29
C LEU A 383 4.86 22.91 -14.50
N LEU A 384 6.19 22.82 -14.68
CA LEU A 384 7.15 23.69 -14.00
C LEU A 384 7.16 25.13 -14.56
N ASN A 385 6.48 25.36 -15.70
CA ASN A 385 6.38 26.68 -16.32
C ASN A 385 4.99 27.31 -16.27
N GLN A 386 3.98 26.63 -15.72
CA GLN A 386 2.61 27.11 -15.64
C GLN A 386 2.37 27.82 -14.31
N GLU A 387 1.80 29.04 -14.36
CA GLU A 387 1.57 29.90 -13.20
C GLU A 387 0.53 29.28 -12.23
N ASP A 388 -0.52 28.68 -12.75
CA ASP A 388 -1.58 28.03 -11.99
C ASP A 388 -1.12 26.80 -11.20
N GLN A 389 0.06 26.26 -11.50
CA GLN A 389 0.66 25.14 -10.78
C GLN A 389 1.44 25.56 -9.52
N LEU A 390 1.76 26.85 -9.36
CA LEU A 390 2.63 27.35 -8.30
C LEU A 390 2.21 26.92 -6.88
N GLU A 391 0.93 27.07 -6.56
CA GLU A 391 0.43 26.71 -5.22
C GLU A 391 0.53 25.22 -4.93
N GLY A 392 0.32 24.38 -5.94
CA GLY A 392 0.50 22.92 -5.79
C GLY A 392 1.96 22.54 -5.53
N PHE A 393 2.93 23.19 -6.17
CA PHE A 393 4.34 22.96 -5.88
C PHE A 393 4.77 23.56 -4.53
N LYS A 394 4.19 24.69 -4.08
CA LYS A 394 4.37 25.18 -2.71
C LYS A 394 3.94 24.16 -1.68
N ALA A 395 2.78 23.51 -1.88
CA ALA A 395 2.29 22.48 -0.99
C ALA A 395 3.24 21.26 -0.91
N LEU A 396 3.80 20.81 -2.04
CA LEU A 396 4.81 19.75 -2.07
C LEU A 396 6.08 20.12 -1.30
N CYS A 397 6.50 21.39 -1.37
CA CYS A 397 7.67 21.91 -0.67
C CYS A 397 7.38 22.32 0.79
N GLY A 398 6.14 22.14 1.29
CA GLY A 398 5.75 22.56 2.64
C GLY A 398 5.85 24.08 2.85
N LEU A 399 5.59 24.87 1.82
CA LEU A 399 5.60 26.33 1.85
C LEU A 399 4.18 26.94 1.92
N ALA A 400 3.15 26.11 1.71
CA ALA A 400 1.75 26.52 1.81
C ALA A 400 0.87 25.33 2.17
N GLY A 401 -0.06 25.50 3.13
CA GLY A 401 -1.02 24.48 3.52
C GLY A 401 -0.41 23.24 4.18
N HIS A 402 -1.11 22.13 4.07
CA HIS A 402 -0.63 20.81 4.51
C HIS A 402 -0.08 20.01 3.32
N LYS A 403 0.89 19.13 3.59
CA LYS A 403 1.34 18.13 2.61
C LYS A 403 0.10 17.36 2.12
N PRO A 404 -0.06 17.14 0.80
CA PRO A 404 -1.21 16.40 0.28
C PRO A 404 -1.30 14.98 0.84
N PHE A 405 -2.53 14.48 1.07
CA PHE A 405 -2.80 13.06 1.37
C PHE A 405 -2.61 12.19 0.11
N GLU A 406 -1.41 12.17 -0.41
CA GLU A 406 -1.05 11.38 -1.58
C GLU A 406 0.37 10.83 -1.43
N CYS A 407 0.63 9.71 -2.12
CA CYS A 407 1.98 9.14 -2.18
C CYS A 407 2.85 10.04 -3.05
N VAL A 408 3.47 11.01 -2.45
CA VAL A 408 4.47 11.93 -2.98
C VAL A 408 5.65 11.94 -2.02
N GLY A 409 6.84 12.17 -2.51
CA GLY A 409 8.06 12.16 -1.70
C GLY A 409 8.01 13.11 -0.50
N SER A 410 9.04 13.12 0.30
CA SER A 410 9.17 13.99 1.47
C SER A 410 9.22 15.47 1.06
N ILE A 411 8.91 16.35 2.03
CA ILE A 411 9.11 17.79 1.86
C ILE A 411 10.61 18.10 1.59
N ALA A 412 11.50 17.38 2.27
CA ALA A 412 12.94 17.54 2.10
C ALA A 412 13.38 17.21 0.66
N GLU A 413 12.92 16.10 0.10
CA GLU A 413 13.20 15.72 -1.29
C GLU A 413 12.64 16.72 -2.29
N SER A 414 11.40 17.19 -2.08
CA SER A 414 10.78 18.20 -2.94
C SER A 414 11.57 19.52 -2.95
N ARG A 415 12.04 19.97 -1.76
CA ARG A 415 12.89 21.16 -1.63
C ARG A 415 14.24 20.97 -2.26
N ALA A 416 14.90 19.82 -2.06
CA ALA A 416 16.19 19.50 -2.67
C ALA A 416 16.11 19.48 -4.19
N ALA A 417 15.07 18.85 -4.76
CA ALA A 417 14.81 18.85 -6.20
C ALA A 417 14.59 20.27 -6.73
N MET A 418 13.78 21.09 -6.07
CA MET A 418 13.53 22.48 -6.48
C MET A 418 14.80 23.32 -6.41
N ARG A 419 15.61 23.19 -5.36
CA ARG A 419 16.92 23.85 -5.24
C ARG A 419 17.86 23.47 -6.39
N PHE A 420 17.91 22.17 -6.73
CA PHE A 420 18.69 21.70 -7.86
C PHE A 420 18.25 22.38 -9.17
N LEU A 421 16.93 22.39 -9.45
CA LEU A 421 16.39 23.01 -10.66
C LEU A 421 16.68 24.52 -10.74
N ALA A 422 16.64 25.22 -9.60
CA ALA A 422 16.95 26.65 -9.53
C ALA A 422 18.40 26.98 -9.94
N ARG A 423 19.33 26.04 -9.79
CA ARG A 423 20.74 26.18 -10.18
C ARG A 423 21.01 25.77 -11.63
N GLU A 424 20.11 24.95 -12.20
CA GLU A 424 20.26 24.43 -13.56
C GLU A 424 19.81 25.42 -14.64
N THR A 425 20.67 25.72 -15.62
CA THR A 425 20.37 26.67 -16.68
C THR A 425 19.12 26.35 -17.47
N ARG A 426 18.83 25.07 -17.69
CA ARG A 426 17.66 24.58 -18.45
C ARG A 426 16.34 24.71 -17.70
N TRP A 427 16.37 24.89 -16.36
CA TRP A 427 15.20 24.93 -15.52
C TRP A 427 14.95 26.25 -14.81
N ARG A 428 16.00 27.01 -14.45
CA ARG A 428 15.95 28.22 -13.61
C ARG A 428 15.03 29.33 -14.14
N SER A 429 14.76 29.34 -15.45
CA SER A 429 13.87 30.34 -16.07
C SER A 429 12.39 29.94 -16.04
N LYS A 430 12.05 28.70 -15.70
CA LYS A 430 10.67 28.24 -15.60
C LYS A 430 9.95 28.97 -14.49
N HIS A 431 8.66 29.30 -14.70
CA HIS A 431 7.89 30.18 -13.80
C HIS A 431 7.92 29.67 -12.36
N VAL A 432 7.51 28.40 -12.13
CA VAL A 432 7.44 27.79 -10.77
C VAL A 432 8.83 27.75 -10.13
N VAL A 433 9.85 27.32 -10.86
CA VAL A 433 11.23 27.22 -10.35
C VAL A 433 11.75 28.57 -9.92
N ARG A 434 11.57 29.62 -10.76
CA ARG A 434 11.99 30.97 -10.46
C ARG A 434 11.32 31.54 -9.22
N GLN A 435 9.99 31.34 -9.08
CA GLN A 435 9.23 31.83 -7.93
C GLN A 435 9.64 31.13 -6.64
N LEU A 436 9.81 29.80 -6.67
CA LEU A 436 10.16 29.03 -5.48
C LEU A 436 11.63 29.19 -5.07
N ALA A 437 12.53 29.51 -6.02
CA ALA A 437 13.94 29.77 -5.72
C ALA A 437 14.17 30.95 -4.75
N GLU A 438 13.19 31.84 -4.58
CA GLU A 438 13.28 32.98 -3.69
C GLU A 438 13.03 32.64 -2.22
N TYR A 439 12.47 31.45 -1.93
CA TYR A 439 12.16 31.02 -0.56
C TYR A 439 13.43 30.55 0.17
N PRO A 440 13.68 31.01 1.40
CA PRO A 440 14.84 30.57 2.20
C PRO A 440 14.89 29.06 2.40
N GLU A 441 13.75 28.41 2.56
CA GLU A 441 13.62 26.95 2.73
C GLU A 441 14.11 26.17 1.52
N ILE A 442 13.99 26.73 0.32
CA ILE A 442 14.53 26.15 -0.93
C ILE A 442 16.02 26.40 -1.02
N GLN A 443 16.48 27.63 -0.72
CA GLN A 443 17.89 28.01 -0.80
C GLN A 443 18.76 27.19 0.17
N GLN A 444 18.22 26.86 1.35
CA GLN A 444 18.88 26.12 2.42
C GLN A 444 18.63 24.60 2.36
N ALA A 445 17.81 24.11 1.42
CA ALA A 445 17.54 22.69 1.28
C ALA A 445 18.82 21.88 1.08
N GLY A 446 18.78 20.57 1.38
CA GLY A 446 19.88 19.64 1.14
C GLY A 446 20.20 19.44 -0.36
N GLU A 447 21.22 18.68 -0.63
CA GLU A 447 21.51 18.17 -1.99
C GLU A 447 20.57 16.98 -2.31
N LEU A 448 20.55 16.56 -3.57
CA LEU A 448 19.78 15.36 -3.97
C LEU A 448 20.39 14.10 -3.36
N GLU A 449 19.60 13.34 -2.63
CA GLU A 449 19.98 12.02 -2.13
C GLU A 449 19.73 10.98 -3.23
N LEU A 450 20.81 10.47 -3.83
CA LEU A 450 20.72 9.60 -5.01
C LEU A 450 21.09 8.16 -4.72
N ASN A 451 21.74 7.91 -3.58
CA ASN A 451 22.15 6.58 -3.18
C ASN A 451 21.15 5.93 -2.22
N PRO A 452 20.91 4.62 -2.34
CA PRO A 452 20.16 3.91 -1.34
C PRO A 452 20.91 3.85 -0.02
N ASP A 453 20.19 3.88 1.08
CA ASP A 453 20.75 3.66 2.41
C ASP A 453 20.34 2.27 2.93
N PHE A 454 21.17 1.27 2.67
CA PHE A 454 20.96 -0.10 3.17
C PHE A 454 21.27 -0.26 4.67
N THR A 455 21.67 0.80 5.37
CA THR A 455 21.86 0.75 6.83
C THR A 455 20.56 0.94 7.59
N ILE A 456 19.53 1.50 6.95
CA ILE A 456 18.19 1.57 7.53
C ILE A 456 17.55 0.18 7.60
N GLN A 457 16.59 0.03 8.50
CA GLN A 457 15.87 -1.22 8.66
C GLN A 457 15.02 -1.51 7.41
N HIS A 458 15.07 -2.75 6.89
CA HIS A 458 14.32 -3.22 5.73
C HIS A 458 14.06 -4.73 5.82
N GLY A 459 13.06 -5.22 5.05
CA GLY A 459 12.69 -6.63 4.98
C GLY A 459 13.33 -7.42 3.83
N ILE A 460 14.29 -6.86 3.10
CA ILE A 460 14.91 -7.51 1.94
C ILE A 460 15.69 -8.74 2.40
N PRO A 461 15.41 -9.95 1.84
CA PRO A 461 16.14 -11.17 2.20
C PRO A 461 17.65 -11.05 1.92
N PRO A 462 18.50 -11.63 2.79
CA PRO A 462 19.97 -11.54 2.65
C PRO A 462 20.49 -12.02 1.29
N GLU A 463 19.87 -13.06 0.71
CA GLU A 463 20.23 -13.59 -0.60
C GLU A 463 19.91 -12.63 -1.76
N ILE A 464 18.85 -11.84 -1.65
CA ILE A 464 18.51 -10.77 -2.61
C ILE A 464 19.47 -9.60 -2.42
N LEU A 465 19.73 -9.21 -1.17
CA LEU A 465 20.64 -8.12 -0.85
C LEU A 465 22.05 -8.39 -1.40
N ALA A 466 22.59 -9.61 -1.19
CA ALA A 466 23.89 -10.00 -1.72
C ALA A 466 23.98 -9.92 -3.25
N ARG A 467 22.88 -10.22 -3.96
CA ARG A 467 22.83 -10.05 -5.43
C ARG A 467 22.80 -8.58 -5.84
N LEU A 468 22.11 -7.71 -5.09
CA LEU A 468 22.09 -6.26 -5.34
C LEU A 468 23.48 -5.66 -5.16
N ASP A 469 24.20 -6.03 -4.11
CA ASP A 469 25.57 -5.54 -3.84
C ASP A 469 26.56 -5.94 -4.93
N ALA A 470 26.37 -7.11 -5.56
CA ALA A 470 27.25 -7.60 -6.62
C ALA A 470 27.13 -6.85 -7.96
N VAL A 471 26.07 -6.03 -8.14
CA VAL A 471 25.76 -5.32 -9.39
C VAL A 471 25.95 -3.79 -9.24
N GLN A 472 26.14 -3.29 -8.02
CA GLN A 472 26.50 -1.89 -7.76
C GLN A 472 27.99 -1.67 -7.96
#